data_f7d1bbf142b411369d2a4c1132252156
#
_entry.id   f7d1bbf142b411369d2a4c1132252156
#
_cell.length_a   1.000
_cell.length_b   1.000
_cell.length_c   1.000
_cell.angle_alpha   90.00
_cell.angle_beta   90.00
_cell.angle_gamma   90.00
#
_symmetry.space_group_name_H-M   'P 1'
#
loop_
_entity.id
_entity.type
_entity.pdbx_description
1 polymer ?
#
loop_
_entity_poly.entity_id
_entity_poly.type
_entity_poly.pdbx_seq_one_letter_code
_entity_poly.pdbx_strand_id
1 'polypeptide(L)'
;LAKQLLTDTQQPVTQVALAAGFASLRRFNAAFAERYRFNPTQLRREGAAPPPGQALRLAYRPPYDMDAVLGFFARRQLLRVEQVDGLTLRRTLALQHKGQAVSGWVECCFVPERHEVHVQASPTLSPLLGEVMQRVRHWLDLDADPALIDPVLAKLPVPLRPGTRLPGTLDGFEVAVRVILGQQVTVQAARTLVQRLVDRFGVPVDTPFPALTHTFPSAQTLATADPEVVGKLGIVRQRVKALQALATAVAAGQIALHRGAPVEATLDALRALPGVGDWTAQVVALRALAWPDAWPASDIGLMNALGLAKDQRDARHITTLAEPWRPWRAYAVIRLWHDLENPT
;
A
#
# COMPACT_ATOMS: atom_id res chain seq x y z
N LEU A 1 -3.92 -8.06 -16.08
CA LEU A 1 -2.61 -8.59 -15.75
C LEU A 1 -1.83 -9.03 -17.00
N ALA A 2 -2.27 -10.07 -17.76
CA ALA A 2 -1.52 -10.60 -18.91
C ALA A 2 -1.19 -9.54 -19.96
N LYS A 3 -2.16 -8.70 -20.36
CA LYS A 3 -1.93 -7.60 -21.31
C LYS A 3 -0.86 -6.65 -20.77
N GLN A 4 -0.96 -6.23 -19.51
CA GLN A 4 0.02 -5.36 -18.86
C GLN A 4 1.41 -5.98 -18.82
N LEU A 5 1.54 -7.25 -18.39
CA LEU A 5 2.83 -7.94 -18.40
C LEU A 5 3.45 -8.06 -19.80
N LEU A 6 2.63 -8.20 -20.83
CA LEU A 6 3.12 -8.25 -22.23
C LEU A 6 3.57 -6.90 -22.74
N THR A 7 2.90 -5.80 -22.35
CA THR A 7 3.27 -4.43 -22.77
C THR A 7 4.38 -3.84 -21.91
N ASP A 8 4.38 -4.14 -20.60
CA ASP A 8 5.22 -3.46 -19.63
C ASP A 8 6.47 -4.27 -19.25
N THR A 9 6.58 -5.54 -19.71
CA THR A 9 7.72 -6.41 -19.38
C THR A 9 8.26 -7.19 -20.59
N GLN A 10 9.52 -7.65 -20.49
CA GLN A 10 10.18 -8.57 -21.43
C GLN A 10 10.00 -10.05 -21.06
N GLN A 11 9.22 -10.38 -20.04
CA GLN A 11 9.09 -11.77 -19.62
C GLN A 11 8.67 -12.68 -20.78
N PRO A 12 9.23 -13.89 -20.90
CA PRO A 12 8.76 -14.86 -21.88
C PRO A 12 7.24 -15.03 -21.80
N VAL A 13 6.58 -15.15 -22.95
CA VAL A 13 5.12 -15.32 -23.01
C VAL A 13 4.65 -16.50 -22.14
N THR A 14 5.50 -17.52 -21.99
CA THR A 14 5.30 -18.65 -21.09
C THR A 14 5.19 -18.23 -19.62
N GLN A 15 6.07 -17.35 -19.16
CA GLN A 15 6.04 -16.84 -17.79
C GLN A 15 4.85 -15.90 -17.57
N VAL A 16 4.52 -15.07 -18.56
CA VAL A 16 3.32 -14.22 -18.51
C VAL A 16 2.05 -15.09 -18.41
N ALA A 17 1.99 -16.20 -19.16
CA ALA A 17 0.88 -17.14 -19.08
C ALA A 17 0.74 -17.75 -17.67
N LEU A 18 1.85 -18.20 -17.07
CA LEU A 18 1.87 -18.73 -15.70
C LEU A 18 1.47 -17.66 -14.67
N ALA A 19 2.04 -16.45 -14.77
CA ALA A 19 1.72 -15.33 -13.88
C ALA A 19 0.26 -14.88 -14.00
N ALA A 20 -0.37 -15.08 -15.16
CA ALA A 20 -1.78 -14.84 -15.41
C ALA A 20 -2.70 -16.00 -14.99
N GLY A 21 -2.17 -17.04 -14.34
CA GLY A 21 -2.93 -18.17 -13.81
C GLY A 21 -3.23 -19.29 -14.82
N PHE A 22 -2.58 -19.29 -16.01
CA PHE A 22 -2.79 -20.32 -17.00
C PHE A 22 -1.79 -21.47 -16.83
N ALA A 23 -2.28 -22.69 -16.72
CA ALA A 23 -1.46 -23.89 -16.62
C ALA A 23 -0.79 -24.30 -17.96
N SER A 24 -1.19 -23.72 -19.10
CA SER A 24 -0.58 -23.97 -20.39
C SER A 24 -0.57 -22.77 -21.31
N LEU A 25 0.52 -22.60 -22.05
CA LEU A 25 0.68 -21.53 -23.03
C LEU A 25 -0.39 -21.59 -24.13
N ARG A 26 -0.82 -22.79 -24.54
CA ARG A 26 -1.86 -22.99 -25.54
C ARG A 26 -3.20 -22.40 -25.11
N ARG A 27 -3.63 -22.69 -23.86
CA ARG A 27 -4.86 -22.13 -23.29
C ARG A 27 -4.77 -20.61 -23.11
N PHE A 28 -3.62 -20.12 -22.67
CA PHE A 28 -3.35 -18.70 -22.58
C PHE A 28 -3.50 -17.99 -23.92
N ASN A 29 -2.82 -18.49 -24.97
CA ASN A 29 -2.88 -17.90 -26.31
C ASN A 29 -4.30 -17.90 -26.87
N ALA A 30 -5.05 -18.99 -26.70
CA ALA A 30 -6.44 -19.08 -27.15
C ALA A 30 -7.33 -18.04 -26.44
N ALA A 31 -7.31 -18.00 -25.11
CA ALA A 31 -8.10 -17.04 -24.32
C ALA A 31 -7.70 -15.58 -24.61
N PHE A 32 -6.40 -15.33 -24.82
CA PHE A 32 -5.90 -14.00 -25.13
C PHE A 32 -6.36 -13.53 -26.53
N ALA A 33 -6.26 -14.40 -27.53
CA ALA A 33 -6.70 -14.13 -28.89
C ALA A 33 -8.23 -13.94 -28.97
N GLU A 34 -9.00 -14.74 -28.24
CA GLU A 34 -10.46 -14.58 -28.12
C GLU A 34 -10.83 -13.21 -27.53
N ARG A 35 -10.16 -12.80 -26.45
CA ARG A 35 -10.46 -11.56 -25.72
C ARG A 35 -10.01 -10.31 -26.45
N TYR A 36 -8.83 -10.35 -27.10
CA TYR A 36 -8.18 -9.16 -27.65
C TYR A 36 -8.08 -9.13 -29.18
N ARG A 37 -8.50 -10.20 -29.88
CA ARG A 37 -8.49 -10.35 -31.35
C ARG A 37 -7.08 -10.36 -31.98
N PHE A 38 -6.02 -10.50 -31.18
CA PHE A 38 -4.63 -10.70 -31.60
C PHE A 38 -3.91 -11.59 -30.60
N ASN A 39 -2.78 -12.18 -31.00
CA ASN A 39 -2.04 -13.06 -30.11
C ASN A 39 -1.03 -12.28 -29.22
N PRO A 40 -0.58 -12.86 -28.09
CA PRO A 40 0.35 -12.21 -27.18
C PRO A 40 1.65 -11.73 -27.82
N THR A 41 2.15 -12.45 -28.83
CA THR A 41 3.40 -12.12 -29.52
C THR A 41 3.24 -10.90 -30.46
N GLN A 42 2.05 -10.73 -31.05
CA GLN A 42 1.74 -9.55 -31.87
C GLN A 42 1.71 -8.27 -31.01
N LEU A 43 1.04 -8.33 -29.86
CA LEU A 43 1.02 -7.21 -28.91
C LEU A 43 2.44 -6.77 -28.50
N ARG A 44 3.34 -7.74 -28.33
CA ARG A 44 4.73 -7.46 -27.95
C ARG A 44 5.54 -6.79 -29.10
N ARG A 45 5.28 -7.15 -30.36
CA ARG A 45 6.00 -6.58 -31.52
C ARG A 45 5.66 -5.11 -31.75
N GLU A 46 4.47 -4.68 -31.37
CA GLU A 46 4.02 -3.30 -31.50
C GLU A 46 4.56 -2.38 -30.38
N GLY A 47 4.96 -2.95 -29.24
CA GLY A 47 5.65 -2.25 -28.17
C GLY A 47 7.12 -2.65 -28.13
N ALA A 48 8.05 -1.76 -28.52
CA ALA A 48 9.48 -2.02 -28.41
C ALA A 48 9.84 -2.38 -26.97
N ALA A 49 10.29 -3.62 -26.77
CA ALA A 49 10.60 -4.14 -25.48
C ALA A 49 11.94 -3.57 -24.94
N PRO A 50 12.06 -3.18 -23.65
CA PRO A 50 13.31 -2.69 -23.08
C PRO A 50 14.37 -3.81 -22.93
N PRO A 51 15.67 -3.51 -23.06
CA PRO A 51 16.76 -4.47 -22.86
C PRO A 51 16.79 -5.03 -21.41
N PRO A 52 17.46 -6.17 -21.15
CA PRO A 52 17.64 -6.71 -19.79
C PRO A 52 18.26 -5.66 -18.87
N GLY A 53 17.60 -5.41 -17.72
CA GLY A 53 18.01 -4.37 -16.77
C GLY A 53 17.26 -3.04 -16.91
N GLN A 54 16.38 -2.87 -17.87
CA GLN A 54 15.56 -1.67 -18.00
C GLN A 54 14.34 -1.69 -17.07
N ALA A 55 13.99 -0.47 -16.57
CA ALA A 55 12.84 -0.27 -15.70
C ALA A 55 11.52 -0.62 -16.41
N LEU A 56 10.63 -1.28 -15.69
CA LEU A 56 9.25 -1.51 -16.12
C LEU A 56 8.49 -0.19 -16.03
N ARG A 57 7.53 0.04 -16.93
CA ARG A 57 6.78 1.29 -16.99
C ARG A 57 5.35 1.06 -16.56
N LEU A 58 4.90 1.80 -15.56
CA LEU A 58 3.53 1.78 -15.08
C LEU A 58 2.91 3.15 -15.30
N ALA A 59 1.94 3.24 -16.20
CA ALA A 59 1.22 4.48 -16.47
C ALA A 59 0.21 4.78 -15.35
N TYR A 60 -0.05 6.07 -15.13
CA TYR A 60 -1.14 6.59 -14.29
C TYR A 60 -1.95 7.65 -15.05
N ARG A 61 -3.18 7.93 -14.58
CA ARG A 61 -4.00 9.01 -15.13
C ARG A 61 -3.63 10.34 -14.48
N PRO A 62 -3.28 11.39 -15.27
CA PRO A 62 -3.09 12.72 -14.71
C PRO A 62 -4.45 13.37 -14.36
N PRO A 63 -4.46 14.38 -13.44
CA PRO A 63 -3.32 14.81 -12.64
C PRO A 63 -2.95 13.80 -11.55
N TYR A 64 -1.75 13.92 -10.99
CA TYR A 64 -1.26 13.12 -9.88
C TYR A 64 -0.52 14.04 -8.89
N ASP A 65 -1.03 14.17 -7.68
CA ASP A 65 -0.42 15.00 -6.61
C ASP A 65 0.81 14.28 -6.03
N MET A 66 1.95 14.39 -6.72
CA MET A 66 3.19 13.70 -6.35
C MET A 66 3.75 14.21 -5.04
N ASP A 67 3.69 15.53 -4.82
CA ASP A 67 4.21 16.15 -3.60
C ASP A 67 3.50 15.62 -2.36
N ALA A 68 2.17 15.48 -2.43
CA ALA A 68 1.40 14.91 -1.34
C ALA A 68 1.77 13.44 -1.08
N VAL A 69 1.88 12.63 -2.13
CA VAL A 69 2.20 11.19 -2.00
C VAL A 69 3.64 10.98 -1.52
N LEU A 70 4.61 11.64 -2.13
CA LEU A 70 6.02 11.54 -1.74
C LEU A 70 6.24 12.08 -0.33
N GLY A 71 5.64 13.24 -0.01
CA GLY A 71 5.68 13.81 1.33
C GLY A 71 5.05 12.90 2.39
N PHE A 72 3.92 12.22 2.07
CA PHE A 72 3.31 11.25 2.96
C PHE A 72 4.27 10.11 3.30
N PHE A 73 4.92 9.52 2.29
CA PHE A 73 5.87 8.42 2.50
C PHE A 73 7.15 8.90 3.20
N ALA A 74 7.70 10.06 2.85
CA ALA A 74 8.90 10.61 3.46
C ALA A 74 8.73 10.85 4.97
N ARG A 75 7.60 11.43 5.39
CA ARG A 75 7.32 11.67 6.83
C ARG A 75 7.18 10.37 7.64
N ARG A 76 6.80 9.26 6.99
CA ARG A 76 6.55 7.95 7.62
C ARG A 76 7.62 6.91 7.33
N GLN A 77 8.71 7.32 6.66
CA GLN A 77 9.80 6.46 6.23
C GLN A 77 10.44 5.71 7.41
N LEU A 78 10.69 4.41 7.22
CA LEU A 78 11.46 3.56 8.12
C LEU A 78 12.88 3.40 7.60
N LEU A 79 13.86 3.70 8.44
CA LEU A 79 15.26 3.46 8.11
C LEU A 79 15.49 1.97 7.82
N ARG A 80 16.41 1.67 6.92
CA ARG A 80 16.78 0.32 6.46
C ARG A 80 15.74 -0.40 5.59
N VAL A 81 14.49 0.09 5.55
CA VAL A 81 13.37 -0.53 4.80
C VAL A 81 12.90 0.34 3.66
N GLU A 82 12.86 1.66 3.86
CA GLU A 82 12.29 2.62 2.91
C GLU A 82 13.25 3.80 2.70
N GLN A 83 13.23 4.36 1.49
CA GLN A 83 13.91 5.61 1.16
C GLN A 83 13.06 6.39 0.16
N VAL A 84 12.87 7.67 0.43
CA VAL A 84 12.29 8.66 -0.48
C VAL A 84 13.37 9.67 -0.81
N ASP A 85 13.65 9.86 -2.10
CA ASP A 85 14.69 10.74 -2.60
C ASP A 85 14.20 11.42 -3.88
N GLY A 86 13.84 12.71 -3.78
CA GLY A 86 13.20 13.43 -4.87
C GLY A 86 11.97 12.70 -5.40
N LEU A 87 11.95 12.36 -6.68
CA LEU A 87 10.87 11.63 -7.35
C LEU A 87 11.01 10.10 -7.25
N THR A 88 11.93 9.60 -6.43
CA THR A 88 12.24 8.18 -6.32
C THR A 88 11.86 7.63 -4.95
N LEU A 89 11.12 6.53 -4.96
CA LEU A 89 10.85 5.71 -3.77
C LEU A 89 11.58 4.38 -3.92
N ARG A 90 12.31 3.98 -2.88
CA ARG A 90 12.96 2.68 -2.77
C ARG A 90 12.45 1.95 -1.56
N ARG A 91 12.30 0.64 -1.70
CA ARG A 91 11.81 -0.16 -0.59
C ARG A 91 12.23 -1.61 -0.71
N THR A 92 12.53 -2.23 0.45
CA THR A 92 12.65 -3.68 0.58
C THR A 92 11.27 -4.31 0.81
N LEU A 93 11.12 -5.56 0.40
CA LEU A 93 9.92 -6.36 0.66
C LEU A 93 10.28 -7.84 0.74
N ALA A 94 9.40 -8.61 1.41
CA ALA A 94 9.44 -10.06 1.44
C ALA A 94 8.08 -10.61 1.01
N LEU A 95 8.08 -11.56 0.08
CA LEU A 95 6.87 -12.19 -0.46
C LEU A 95 6.96 -13.70 -0.27
N GLN A 96 5.81 -14.37 -0.25
CA GLN A 96 5.75 -15.83 -0.20
C GLN A 96 5.70 -16.41 -1.62
N HIS A 97 6.60 -17.32 -1.92
CA HIS A 97 6.59 -18.08 -3.18
C HIS A 97 6.78 -19.56 -2.89
N LYS A 98 5.79 -20.38 -3.23
CA LYS A 98 5.83 -21.84 -3.01
C LYS A 98 6.21 -22.24 -1.58
N GLY A 99 5.68 -21.52 -0.60
CA GLY A 99 5.93 -21.77 0.83
C GLY A 99 7.27 -21.24 1.35
N GLN A 100 8.05 -20.53 0.55
CA GLN A 100 9.31 -19.90 0.96
C GLN A 100 9.22 -18.38 0.90
N ALA A 101 9.88 -17.71 1.83
CA ALA A 101 10.02 -16.26 1.80
C ALA A 101 11.08 -15.85 0.78
N VAL A 102 10.71 -15.00 -0.17
CA VAL A 102 11.60 -14.39 -1.16
C VAL A 102 11.69 -12.91 -0.84
N SER A 103 12.89 -12.47 -0.49
CA SER A 103 13.17 -11.07 -0.17
C SER A 103 13.87 -10.36 -1.32
N GLY A 104 13.62 -9.06 -1.42
CA GLY A 104 14.26 -8.23 -2.42
C GLY A 104 13.93 -6.75 -2.22
N TRP A 105 14.12 -5.98 -3.27
CA TRP A 105 13.86 -4.54 -3.29
C TRP A 105 13.14 -4.10 -4.55
N VAL A 106 12.48 -2.96 -4.45
CA VAL A 106 11.91 -2.23 -5.58
C VAL A 106 12.35 -0.77 -5.53
N GLU A 107 12.60 -0.20 -6.70
CA GLU A 107 12.79 1.23 -6.91
C GLU A 107 11.72 1.72 -7.87
N CYS A 108 11.06 2.82 -7.52
CA CYS A 108 10.01 3.46 -8.30
C CYS A 108 10.39 4.91 -8.54
N CYS A 109 10.65 5.29 -9.79
CA CYS A 109 10.98 6.66 -10.19
C CYS A 109 9.83 7.25 -10.99
N PHE A 110 9.25 8.36 -10.54
CA PHE A 110 8.24 9.09 -11.30
C PHE A 110 8.85 9.81 -12.48
N VAL A 111 8.17 9.74 -13.62
CA VAL A 111 8.49 10.45 -14.87
C VAL A 111 7.26 11.28 -15.25
N PRO A 112 7.10 12.48 -14.66
CA PRO A 112 5.87 13.28 -14.74
C PRO A 112 5.46 13.62 -16.16
N GLU A 113 6.41 13.96 -17.02
CA GLU A 113 6.22 14.34 -18.42
C GLU A 113 5.67 13.21 -19.31
N ARG A 114 5.74 11.95 -18.80
CA ARG A 114 5.18 10.77 -19.48
C ARG A 114 3.97 10.20 -18.77
N HIS A 115 3.63 10.73 -17.60
CA HIS A 115 2.62 10.16 -16.70
C HIS A 115 2.88 8.69 -16.36
N GLU A 116 4.14 8.37 -16.10
CA GLU A 116 4.63 7.02 -15.83
C GLU A 116 5.42 6.96 -14.52
N VAL A 117 5.45 5.75 -13.95
CA VAL A 117 6.40 5.35 -12.92
C VAL A 117 7.29 4.27 -13.51
N HIS A 118 8.59 4.49 -13.51
CA HIS A 118 9.58 3.50 -13.92
C HIS A 118 9.96 2.65 -12.71
N VAL A 119 9.80 1.34 -12.82
CA VAL A 119 9.97 0.40 -11.71
C VAL A 119 11.11 -0.55 -12.01
N GLN A 120 12.05 -0.64 -11.07
CA GLN A 120 13.08 -1.69 -11.04
C GLN A 120 12.82 -2.58 -9.82
N ALA A 121 13.09 -3.87 -9.96
CA ALA A 121 12.98 -4.84 -8.88
C ALA A 121 14.22 -5.74 -8.87
N SER A 122 14.59 -6.23 -7.67
CA SER A 122 15.71 -7.15 -7.54
C SER A 122 15.49 -8.43 -8.36
N PRO A 123 16.57 -9.06 -8.89
CA PRO A 123 16.46 -10.32 -9.63
C PRO A 123 15.78 -11.43 -8.83
N THR A 124 15.91 -11.43 -7.50
CA THR A 124 15.28 -12.39 -6.61
C THR A 124 13.75 -12.39 -6.74
N LEU A 125 13.15 -11.24 -7.04
CA LEU A 125 11.70 -11.07 -7.20
C LEU A 125 11.19 -11.41 -8.61
N SER A 126 12.05 -11.80 -9.56
CA SER A 126 11.65 -12.11 -10.93
C SER A 126 10.51 -13.14 -11.05
N PRO A 127 10.47 -14.21 -10.24
CA PRO A 127 9.36 -15.17 -10.30
C PRO A 127 8.01 -14.58 -9.87
N LEU A 128 8.03 -13.49 -9.11
CA LEU A 128 6.88 -12.80 -8.52
C LEU A 128 6.62 -11.43 -9.18
N LEU A 129 7.27 -11.12 -10.30
CA LEU A 129 7.26 -9.78 -10.89
C LEU A 129 5.84 -9.26 -11.15
N GLY A 130 4.92 -10.11 -11.59
CA GLY A 130 3.52 -9.74 -11.78
C GLY A 130 2.84 -9.29 -10.48
N GLU A 131 3.09 -10.00 -9.38
CA GLU A 131 2.60 -9.63 -8.05
C GLU A 131 3.24 -8.33 -7.57
N VAL A 132 4.55 -8.18 -7.74
CA VAL A 132 5.27 -6.94 -7.39
C VAL A 132 4.69 -5.74 -8.13
N MET A 133 4.43 -5.84 -9.44
CA MET A 133 3.84 -4.74 -10.21
C MET A 133 2.42 -4.40 -9.73
N GLN A 134 1.60 -5.38 -9.39
CA GLN A 134 0.27 -5.13 -8.82
C GLN A 134 0.36 -4.44 -7.46
N ARG A 135 1.32 -4.85 -6.61
CA ARG A 135 1.56 -4.19 -5.31
C ARG A 135 2.07 -2.77 -5.48
N VAL A 136 2.95 -2.50 -6.46
CA VAL A 136 3.40 -1.13 -6.77
C VAL A 136 2.23 -0.27 -7.25
N ARG A 137 1.37 -0.78 -8.14
CA ARG A 137 0.15 -0.06 -8.55
C ARG A 137 -0.74 0.30 -7.38
N HIS A 138 -0.91 -0.63 -6.43
CA HIS A 138 -1.65 -0.37 -5.20
C HIS A 138 -0.91 0.61 -4.28
N TRP A 139 0.38 0.44 -4.08
CA TRP A 139 1.20 1.28 -3.21
C TRP A 139 1.12 2.76 -3.58
N LEU A 140 1.16 3.03 -4.91
CA LEU A 140 1.15 4.37 -5.48
C LEU A 140 -0.23 4.79 -6.04
N ASP A 141 -1.26 3.97 -5.87
CA ASP A 141 -2.63 4.22 -6.37
C ASP A 141 -2.68 4.63 -7.86
N LEU A 142 -1.91 3.93 -8.71
CA LEU A 142 -1.76 4.27 -10.13
C LEU A 142 -3.03 4.01 -10.95
N ASP A 143 -4.00 3.23 -10.41
CA ASP A 143 -5.25 2.90 -11.09
C ASP A 143 -6.36 3.93 -10.83
N ALA A 144 -6.16 4.88 -9.91
CA ALA A 144 -7.14 5.91 -9.59
C ALA A 144 -7.53 6.74 -10.82
N ASP A 145 -8.80 7.16 -10.88
CA ASP A 145 -9.32 8.02 -11.93
C ASP A 145 -9.67 9.41 -11.37
N PRO A 146 -8.78 10.41 -11.52
CA PRO A 146 -9.03 11.75 -11.02
C PRO A 146 -10.28 12.40 -11.61
N ALA A 147 -10.68 12.05 -12.83
CA ALA A 147 -11.88 12.61 -13.44
C ALA A 147 -13.17 12.21 -12.68
N LEU A 148 -13.15 11.09 -11.97
CA LEU A 148 -14.26 10.64 -11.11
C LEU A 148 -14.12 11.13 -9.67
N ILE A 149 -12.89 11.26 -9.17
CA ILE A 149 -12.59 11.54 -7.77
C ILE A 149 -12.63 13.06 -7.50
N ASP A 150 -11.90 13.85 -8.29
CA ASP A 150 -11.69 15.28 -8.03
C ASP A 150 -13.00 16.10 -7.96
N PRO A 151 -14.04 15.85 -8.79
CA PRO A 151 -15.32 16.57 -8.66
C PRO A 151 -16.02 16.33 -7.32
N VAL A 152 -15.83 15.16 -6.71
CA VAL A 152 -16.38 14.87 -5.37
C VAL A 152 -15.56 15.57 -4.30
N LEU A 153 -14.23 15.53 -4.42
CA LEU A 153 -13.32 16.19 -3.47
C LEU A 153 -13.38 17.72 -3.54
N ALA A 154 -13.85 18.30 -4.62
CA ALA A 154 -14.08 19.74 -4.73
C ALA A 154 -15.15 20.26 -3.74
N LYS A 155 -15.94 19.36 -3.12
CA LYS A 155 -16.93 19.69 -2.08
C LYS A 155 -16.32 19.75 -0.67
N LEU A 156 -15.02 19.43 -0.50
CA LEU A 156 -14.34 19.50 0.79
C LEU A 156 -14.10 20.96 1.19
N PRO A 157 -14.18 21.29 2.49
CA PRO A 157 -13.93 22.63 3.00
C PRO A 157 -12.43 22.94 3.15
N VAL A 158 -11.61 22.47 2.19
CA VAL A 158 -10.16 22.67 2.16
C VAL A 158 -9.71 23.03 0.75
N PRO A 159 -8.53 23.65 0.56
CA PRO A 159 -8.05 24.08 -0.76
C PRO A 159 -8.08 22.96 -1.79
N LEU A 160 -8.47 23.28 -3.02
CA LEU A 160 -8.53 22.32 -4.12
C LEU A 160 -7.13 21.83 -4.51
N ARG A 161 -6.93 20.51 -4.53
CA ARG A 161 -5.69 19.86 -4.97
C ARG A 161 -6.03 18.68 -5.89
N PRO A 162 -6.00 18.89 -7.22
CA PRO A 162 -6.34 17.82 -8.16
C PRO A 162 -5.36 16.64 -8.09
N GLY A 163 -5.87 15.45 -8.35
CA GLY A 163 -5.02 14.28 -8.47
C GLY A 163 -4.65 13.61 -7.15
N THR A 164 -5.46 13.78 -6.11
CA THR A 164 -5.30 13.05 -4.83
C THR A 164 -5.20 11.55 -5.06
N ARG A 165 -4.29 10.90 -4.33
CA ARG A 165 -4.09 9.43 -4.34
C ARG A 165 -4.20 8.86 -2.94
N LEU A 166 -4.58 7.57 -2.86
CA LEU A 166 -4.50 6.81 -1.61
C LEU A 166 -3.08 6.25 -1.46
N PRO A 167 -2.29 6.70 -0.46
CA PRO A 167 -0.99 6.08 -0.18
C PRO A 167 -1.20 4.65 0.33
N GLY A 168 -1.13 3.68 -0.56
CA GLY A 168 -1.31 2.26 -0.27
C GLY A 168 -0.11 1.61 0.41
N THR A 169 0.13 0.34 0.09
CA THR A 169 1.24 -0.43 0.66
C THR A 169 1.68 -1.56 -0.26
N LEU A 170 2.94 -2.00 -0.09
CA LEU A 170 3.44 -3.27 -0.62
C LEU A 170 3.12 -4.44 0.32
N ASP A 171 2.92 -4.16 1.62
CA ASP A 171 2.61 -5.15 2.65
C ASP A 171 1.50 -4.62 3.58
N GLY A 172 0.34 -5.25 3.53
CA GLY A 172 -0.82 -4.87 4.36
C GLY A 172 -0.63 -5.19 5.84
N PHE A 173 0.12 -6.24 6.18
CA PHE A 173 0.42 -6.56 7.57
C PHE A 173 1.25 -5.45 8.22
N GLU A 174 2.28 -4.97 7.53
CA GLU A 174 3.07 -3.84 8.02
C GLU A 174 2.20 -2.60 8.27
N VAL A 175 1.30 -2.26 7.34
CA VAL A 175 0.38 -1.13 7.55
C VAL A 175 -0.45 -1.32 8.81
N ALA A 176 -1.02 -2.50 9.03
CA ALA A 176 -1.83 -2.77 10.22
C ALA A 176 -1.00 -2.64 11.51
N VAL A 177 0.25 -3.13 11.53
CA VAL A 177 1.18 -2.92 12.65
C VAL A 177 1.45 -1.43 12.87
N ARG A 178 1.74 -0.66 11.81
CA ARG A 178 1.97 0.79 11.89
C ARG A 178 0.75 1.53 12.46
N VAL A 179 -0.46 1.14 12.06
CA VAL A 179 -1.71 1.75 12.54
C VAL A 179 -1.94 1.46 14.02
N ILE A 180 -1.73 0.20 14.46
CA ILE A 180 -1.84 -0.17 15.90
C ILE A 180 -0.84 0.62 16.74
N LEU A 181 0.41 0.74 16.30
CA LEU A 181 1.43 1.50 17.02
C LEU A 181 1.20 3.02 16.96
N GLY A 182 0.44 3.48 15.97
CA GLY A 182 0.05 4.87 15.80
C GLY A 182 -1.15 5.34 16.62
N GLN A 183 -1.84 4.43 17.32
CA GLN A 183 -3.00 4.80 18.13
C GLN A 183 -2.62 5.82 19.22
N GLN A 184 -3.32 6.97 19.25
CA GLN A 184 -3.17 8.01 20.29
C GLN A 184 -1.72 8.51 20.49
N VAL A 185 -0.91 8.53 19.46
CA VAL A 185 0.46 9.08 19.49
C VAL A 185 0.74 9.87 18.22
N THR A 186 1.77 10.72 18.26
CA THR A 186 2.21 11.46 17.06
C THR A 186 2.78 10.51 15.99
N VAL A 187 2.76 10.94 14.72
CA VAL A 187 3.35 10.20 13.62
C VAL A 187 4.84 9.87 13.88
N GLN A 188 5.57 10.82 14.47
CA GLN A 188 6.98 10.62 14.83
C GLN A 188 7.16 9.54 15.91
N ALA A 189 6.36 9.56 16.96
CA ALA A 189 6.41 8.56 18.03
C ALA A 189 6.05 7.16 17.48
N ALA A 190 5.00 7.05 16.68
CA ALA A 190 4.63 5.81 16.01
C ALA A 190 5.79 5.27 15.16
N ARG A 191 6.40 6.12 14.31
CA ARG A 191 7.55 5.76 13.49
C ARG A 191 8.71 5.23 14.33
N THR A 192 9.01 5.85 15.47
CA THR A 192 10.08 5.40 16.38
C THR A 192 9.79 3.99 16.93
N LEU A 193 8.56 3.69 17.32
CA LEU A 193 8.19 2.35 17.81
C LEU A 193 8.30 1.30 16.70
N VAL A 194 7.83 1.62 15.50
CA VAL A 194 7.92 0.73 14.34
C VAL A 194 9.37 0.52 13.94
N GLN A 195 10.22 1.56 13.99
CA GLN A 195 11.65 1.44 13.72
C GLN A 195 12.34 0.45 14.66
N ARG A 196 12.04 0.52 15.95
CA ARG A 196 12.56 -0.43 16.94
C ARG A 196 12.15 -1.88 16.67
N LEU A 197 10.93 -2.10 16.13
CA LEU A 197 10.52 -3.43 15.67
C LEU A 197 11.38 -3.91 14.49
N VAL A 198 11.64 -3.05 13.51
CA VAL A 198 12.52 -3.37 12.38
C VAL A 198 13.94 -3.66 12.86
N ASP A 199 14.48 -2.82 13.72
CA ASP A 199 15.85 -2.99 14.25
C ASP A 199 16.02 -4.29 15.05
N ARG A 200 14.96 -4.77 15.69
CA ARG A 200 14.98 -5.99 16.53
C ARG A 200 14.62 -7.26 15.77
N PHE A 201 13.66 -7.20 14.83
CA PHE A 201 13.04 -8.36 14.21
C PHE A 201 13.11 -8.34 12.67
N GLY A 202 13.62 -7.27 12.06
CA GLY A 202 13.80 -7.19 10.62
C GLY A 202 14.79 -8.22 10.11
N VAL A 203 14.56 -8.72 8.90
CA VAL A 203 15.44 -9.73 8.28
C VAL A 203 16.40 -9.03 7.32
N PRO A 204 17.70 -9.29 7.40
CA PRO A 204 18.68 -8.75 6.47
C PRO A 204 18.34 -9.11 5.02
N VAL A 205 18.55 -8.15 4.12
CA VAL A 205 18.37 -8.32 2.67
C VAL A 205 19.49 -7.59 1.93
N ASP A 206 20.00 -8.23 0.90
CA ASP A 206 21.02 -7.64 0.04
C ASP A 206 20.38 -6.69 -0.97
N THR A 207 20.90 -5.46 -1.03
CA THR A 207 20.43 -4.42 -1.96
C THR A 207 21.62 -3.57 -2.45
N PRO A 208 21.52 -2.96 -3.63
CA PRO A 208 22.52 -2.01 -4.11
C PRO A 208 22.46 -0.65 -3.40
N PHE A 209 21.51 -0.46 -2.46
CA PHE A 209 21.27 0.79 -1.75
C PHE A 209 21.77 0.69 -0.31
N PRO A 210 22.84 1.41 0.08
CA PRO A 210 23.42 1.31 1.44
C PRO A 210 22.42 1.62 2.56
N ALA A 211 21.39 2.43 2.27
CA ALA A 211 20.34 2.78 3.23
C ALA A 211 19.28 1.67 3.44
N LEU A 212 19.20 0.67 2.54
CA LEU A 212 18.19 -0.38 2.57
C LEU A 212 18.85 -1.73 2.85
N THR A 213 18.71 -2.23 4.07
CA THR A 213 19.42 -3.43 4.54
C THR A 213 18.55 -4.47 5.21
N HIS A 214 17.27 -4.17 5.48
CA HIS A 214 16.36 -5.07 6.17
C HIS A 214 14.98 -5.05 5.54
N THR A 215 14.27 -6.16 5.61
CA THR A 215 12.82 -6.21 5.37
C THR A 215 12.06 -5.96 6.66
N PHE A 216 10.79 -5.58 6.56
CA PHE A 216 9.89 -5.51 7.70
C PHE A 216 9.68 -6.92 8.32
N PRO A 217 9.52 -7.05 9.66
CA PRO A 217 9.25 -8.34 10.30
C PRO A 217 7.99 -9.00 9.77
N SER A 218 8.04 -10.31 9.52
CA SER A 218 6.86 -11.06 9.06
C SER A 218 5.81 -11.22 10.17
N ALA A 219 4.56 -11.53 9.77
CA ALA A 219 3.51 -11.87 10.71
C ALA A 219 3.90 -13.08 11.56
N GLN A 220 4.52 -14.12 10.97
CA GLN A 220 5.00 -15.28 11.70
C GLN A 220 6.05 -14.91 12.76
N THR A 221 6.98 -14.02 12.44
CA THR A 221 8.01 -13.55 13.39
C THR A 221 7.38 -12.85 14.61
N LEU A 222 6.41 -11.94 14.35
CA LEU A 222 5.77 -11.18 15.44
C LEU A 222 4.75 -12.02 16.22
N ALA A 223 4.13 -13.04 15.62
CA ALA A 223 3.24 -13.98 16.31
C ALA A 223 3.97 -14.82 17.34
N THR A 224 5.23 -15.19 17.06
CA THR A 224 6.05 -16.04 17.95
C THR A 224 7.03 -15.27 18.83
N ALA A 225 7.09 -13.93 18.68
CA ALA A 225 7.97 -13.09 19.47
C ALA A 225 7.57 -13.11 20.96
N ASP A 226 8.59 -13.14 21.84
CA ASP A 226 8.35 -13.01 23.29
C ASP A 226 7.72 -11.63 23.61
N PRO A 227 6.53 -11.57 24.25
CA PRO A 227 5.85 -10.32 24.62
C PRO A 227 6.74 -9.37 25.43
N GLU A 228 7.60 -9.91 26.30
CA GLU A 228 8.49 -9.10 27.12
C GLU A 228 9.58 -8.42 26.26
N VAL A 229 10.07 -9.12 25.25
CA VAL A 229 11.04 -8.53 24.28
C VAL A 229 10.40 -7.42 23.49
N VAL A 230 9.15 -7.62 23.01
CA VAL A 230 8.39 -6.59 22.30
C VAL A 230 8.08 -5.40 23.20
N GLY A 231 7.71 -5.64 24.47
CA GLY A 231 7.45 -4.60 25.46
C GLY A 231 8.67 -3.73 25.76
N LYS A 232 9.89 -4.32 25.83
CA LYS A 232 11.16 -3.59 26.04
C LYS A 232 11.49 -2.60 24.92
N LEU A 233 10.82 -2.68 23.78
CA LEU A 233 10.93 -1.68 22.71
C LEU A 233 10.18 -0.37 23.02
N GLY A 234 9.52 -0.28 24.18
CA GLY A 234 8.68 0.86 24.59
C GLY A 234 7.23 0.73 24.12
N ILE A 235 6.81 -0.46 23.72
CA ILE A 235 5.44 -0.76 23.31
C ILE A 235 4.63 -1.21 24.52
N VAL A 236 3.58 -0.44 24.87
CA VAL A 236 2.74 -0.73 26.03
C VAL A 236 2.02 -2.08 25.88
N ARG A 237 1.78 -2.77 27.00
CA ARG A 237 1.26 -4.14 27.07
C ARG A 237 -0.02 -4.37 26.25
N GLN A 238 -0.92 -3.39 26.23
CA GLN A 238 -2.15 -3.48 25.43
C GLN A 238 -1.86 -3.55 23.93
N ARG A 239 -0.91 -2.75 23.42
CA ARG A 239 -0.50 -2.77 22.01
C ARG A 239 0.29 -4.04 21.68
N VAL A 240 1.11 -4.55 22.59
CA VAL A 240 1.78 -5.85 22.41
C VAL A 240 0.74 -6.95 22.17
N LYS A 241 -0.32 -7.01 23.00
CA LYS A 241 -1.42 -7.97 22.81
C LYS A 241 -2.12 -7.80 21.44
N ALA A 242 -2.41 -6.55 21.06
CA ALA A 242 -3.03 -6.26 19.75
C ALA A 242 -2.14 -6.70 18.57
N LEU A 243 -0.84 -6.40 18.64
CA LEU A 243 0.14 -6.80 17.61
C LEU A 243 0.23 -8.32 17.48
N GLN A 244 0.31 -9.04 18.60
CA GLN A 244 0.41 -10.50 18.58
C GLN A 244 -0.88 -11.16 18.09
N ALA A 245 -2.03 -10.65 18.49
CA ALA A 245 -3.32 -11.14 17.99
C ALA A 245 -3.45 -10.92 16.48
N LEU A 246 -3.09 -9.73 15.98
CA LEU A 246 -3.05 -9.45 14.55
C LEU A 246 -2.07 -10.39 13.82
N ALA A 247 -0.84 -10.50 14.34
CA ALA A 247 0.21 -11.31 13.73
C ALA A 247 -0.19 -12.78 13.64
N THR A 248 -0.79 -13.33 14.70
CA THR A 248 -1.29 -14.70 14.74
C THR A 248 -2.42 -14.92 13.74
N ALA A 249 -3.39 -14.01 13.66
CA ALA A 249 -4.52 -14.13 12.74
C ALA A 249 -4.07 -14.03 11.26
N VAL A 250 -3.12 -13.15 10.96
CA VAL A 250 -2.56 -13.00 9.58
C VAL A 250 -1.69 -14.21 9.23
N ALA A 251 -0.82 -14.68 10.14
CA ALA A 251 0.02 -15.85 9.90
C ALA A 251 -0.80 -17.13 9.70
N ALA A 252 -1.95 -17.25 10.37
CA ALA A 252 -2.89 -18.35 10.20
C ALA A 252 -3.81 -18.20 8.97
N GLY A 253 -3.68 -17.10 8.18
CA GLY A 253 -4.53 -16.85 7.01
C GLY A 253 -6.00 -16.49 7.35
N GLN A 254 -6.29 -16.16 8.61
CA GLN A 254 -7.64 -15.78 9.06
C GLN A 254 -8.00 -14.34 8.66
N ILE A 255 -7.01 -13.48 8.51
CA ILE A 255 -7.18 -12.10 8.05
C ILE A 255 -6.31 -11.87 6.82
N ALA A 256 -6.95 -11.45 5.72
CA ALA A 256 -6.27 -11.09 4.48
C ALA A 256 -6.16 -9.56 4.36
N LEU A 257 -4.94 -9.04 4.26
CA LEU A 257 -4.65 -7.60 4.22
C LEU A 257 -4.06 -7.22 2.86
N HIS A 258 -4.88 -7.33 1.82
CA HIS A 258 -4.49 -6.96 0.45
C HIS A 258 -5.68 -6.44 -0.35
N ARG A 259 -5.41 -5.73 -1.42
CA ARG A 259 -6.45 -5.29 -2.37
C ARG A 259 -7.20 -6.50 -2.91
N GLY A 260 -8.53 -6.46 -2.84
CA GLY A 260 -9.41 -7.56 -3.26
C GLY A 260 -9.84 -8.50 -2.13
N ALA A 261 -9.34 -8.33 -0.90
CA ALA A 261 -9.91 -8.99 0.28
C ALA A 261 -11.36 -8.49 0.53
N PRO A 262 -12.25 -9.37 1.04
CA PRO A 262 -13.63 -8.96 1.36
C PRO A 262 -13.63 -7.90 2.46
N VAL A 263 -14.04 -6.66 2.12
CA VAL A 263 -13.90 -5.50 3.00
C VAL A 263 -14.63 -5.72 4.33
N GLU A 264 -15.94 -5.97 4.31
CA GLU A 264 -16.75 -6.08 5.52
C GLU A 264 -16.28 -7.22 6.43
N ALA A 265 -16.02 -8.40 5.86
CA ALA A 265 -15.51 -9.54 6.63
C ALA A 265 -14.13 -9.25 7.24
N THR A 266 -13.26 -8.51 6.52
CA THR A 266 -11.95 -8.11 7.03
C THR A 266 -12.08 -7.07 8.14
N LEU A 267 -12.98 -6.09 8.01
CA LEU A 267 -13.27 -5.10 9.05
C LEU A 267 -13.78 -5.78 10.33
N ASP A 268 -14.71 -6.73 10.21
CA ASP A 268 -15.25 -7.46 11.35
C ASP A 268 -14.18 -8.31 12.03
N ALA A 269 -13.36 -9.01 11.26
CA ALA A 269 -12.25 -9.79 11.79
C ALA A 269 -11.20 -8.90 12.51
N LEU A 270 -10.92 -7.71 11.98
CA LEU A 270 -10.03 -6.74 12.62
C LEU A 270 -10.62 -6.22 13.93
N ARG A 271 -11.91 -5.84 13.94
CA ARG A 271 -12.59 -5.35 15.15
C ARG A 271 -12.70 -6.40 16.26
N ALA A 272 -12.69 -7.68 15.91
CA ALA A 272 -12.68 -8.78 16.88
C ALA A 272 -11.34 -8.92 17.61
N LEU A 273 -10.25 -8.32 17.10
CA LEU A 273 -8.94 -8.39 17.76
C LEU A 273 -8.88 -7.46 18.99
N PRO A 274 -8.23 -7.88 20.08
CA PRO A 274 -8.07 -7.06 21.28
C PRO A 274 -7.32 -5.77 20.97
N GLY A 275 -7.87 -4.61 21.36
CA GLY A 275 -7.25 -3.30 21.16
C GLY A 275 -7.36 -2.75 19.72
N VAL A 276 -8.12 -3.40 18.85
CA VAL A 276 -8.41 -2.92 17.49
C VAL A 276 -9.86 -2.42 17.46
N GLY A 277 -10.02 -1.09 17.43
CA GLY A 277 -11.31 -0.43 17.26
C GLY A 277 -11.63 -0.10 15.81
N ASP A 278 -12.81 0.51 15.59
CA ASP A 278 -13.27 0.89 14.26
C ASP A 278 -12.30 1.82 13.55
N TRP A 279 -11.75 2.83 14.23
CA TRP A 279 -10.73 3.72 13.64
C TRP A 279 -9.56 2.94 13.03
N THR A 280 -9.01 1.98 13.77
CA THR A 280 -7.89 1.16 13.30
C THR A 280 -8.30 0.33 12.08
N ALA A 281 -9.46 -0.32 12.14
CA ALA A 281 -9.98 -1.13 11.05
C ALA A 281 -10.20 -0.30 9.77
N GLN A 282 -10.80 0.90 9.89
CA GLN A 282 -11.03 1.79 8.76
C GLN A 282 -9.73 2.31 8.13
N VAL A 283 -8.72 2.69 8.93
CA VAL A 283 -7.41 3.13 8.42
C VAL A 283 -6.66 1.98 7.73
N VAL A 284 -6.77 0.76 8.26
CA VAL A 284 -6.22 -0.44 7.60
C VAL A 284 -6.96 -0.69 6.27
N ALA A 285 -8.28 -0.59 6.24
CA ALA A 285 -9.07 -0.77 5.02
C ALA A 285 -8.72 0.28 3.94
N LEU A 286 -8.55 1.54 4.34
CA LEU A 286 -8.12 2.61 3.44
C LEU A 286 -6.80 2.25 2.76
N ARG A 287 -5.77 1.82 3.53
CA ARG A 287 -4.41 1.68 3.02
C ARG A 287 -4.07 0.27 2.52
N ALA A 288 -4.51 -0.78 3.22
CA ALA A 288 -4.17 -2.16 2.89
C ALA A 288 -5.16 -2.79 1.92
N LEU A 289 -6.46 -2.48 2.02
CA LEU A 289 -7.47 -3.01 1.13
C LEU A 289 -7.74 -2.10 -0.08
N ALA A 290 -7.23 -0.85 -0.07
CA ALA A 290 -7.56 0.21 -1.02
C ALA A 290 -9.09 0.43 -1.13
N TRP A 291 -9.79 0.36 0.00
CA TRP A 291 -11.22 0.62 0.02
C TRP A 291 -11.49 2.12 -0.13
N PRO A 292 -12.05 2.57 -1.26
CA PRO A 292 -12.15 3.99 -1.57
C PRO A 292 -13.14 4.74 -0.68
N ASP A 293 -14.07 4.02 -0.03
CA ASP A 293 -15.09 4.58 0.84
C ASP A 293 -14.81 4.38 2.35
N ALA A 294 -13.59 3.99 2.72
CA ALA A 294 -13.17 3.88 4.11
C ALA A 294 -13.26 5.25 4.81
N TRP A 295 -13.87 5.25 6.02
CA TRP A 295 -14.12 6.48 6.77
C TRP A 295 -13.89 6.28 8.27
N PRO A 296 -12.72 6.67 8.82
CA PRO A 296 -12.43 6.58 10.25
C PRO A 296 -13.09 7.76 11.00
N ALA A 297 -14.41 7.69 11.23
CA ALA A 297 -15.23 8.78 11.78
C ALA A 297 -14.76 9.29 13.16
N SER A 298 -14.01 8.49 13.91
CA SER A 298 -13.45 8.92 15.22
C SER A 298 -12.02 9.46 15.13
N ASP A 299 -11.53 9.78 13.92
CA ASP A 299 -10.18 10.33 13.73
C ASP A 299 -10.11 11.80 14.17
N ILE A 300 -9.27 12.08 15.17
CA ILE A 300 -9.07 13.43 15.70
C ILE A 300 -8.49 14.38 14.65
N GLY A 301 -7.61 13.87 13.78
CA GLY A 301 -7.06 14.65 12.67
C GLY A 301 -8.15 15.12 11.71
N LEU A 302 -9.09 14.25 11.35
CA LEU A 302 -10.25 14.64 10.53
C LEU A 302 -11.12 15.69 11.23
N MET A 303 -11.40 15.50 12.52
CA MET A 303 -12.19 16.48 13.30
C MET A 303 -11.53 17.86 13.34
N ASN A 304 -10.21 17.89 13.47
CA ASN A 304 -9.43 19.13 13.47
C ASN A 304 -9.40 19.78 12.08
N ALA A 305 -9.15 18.99 11.03
CA ALA A 305 -9.14 19.49 9.65
C ALA A 305 -10.50 20.04 9.19
N LEU A 306 -11.60 19.48 9.73
CA LEU A 306 -12.96 19.97 9.50
C LEU A 306 -13.35 21.16 10.41
N GLY A 307 -12.46 21.59 11.30
CA GLY A 307 -12.73 22.72 12.22
C GLY A 307 -13.84 22.45 13.22
N LEU A 308 -14.14 21.19 13.56
CA LEU A 308 -15.27 20.83 14.40
C LEU A 308 -15.06 21.21 15.86
N ALA A 309 -16.04 21.88 16.46
CA ALA A 309 -16.10 22.15 17.88
C ALA A 309 -16.29 20.84 18.69
N LYS A 310 -15.98 20.86 20.00
CA LYS A 310 -16.00 19.63 20.84
C LYS A 310 -17.37 18.95 20.87
N ASP A 311 -18.45 19.70 20.88
CA ASP A 311 -19.85 19.24 20.87
C ASP A 311 -20.28 18.65 19.52
N GLN A 312 -19.55 18.93 18.44
CA GLN A 312 -19.78 18.41 17.09
C GLN A 312 -18.97 17.15 16.79
N ARG A 313 -18.13 16.67 17.72
CA ARG A 313 -17.22 15.53 17.53
C ARG A 313 -17.88 14.16 17.79
N ASP A 314 -19.16 14.05 17.45
CA ASP A 314 -19.86 12.76 17.45
C ASP A 314 -19.67 12.01 16.12
N ALA A 315 -19.38 10.70 16.21
CA ALA A 315 -19.09 9.86 15.04
C ALA A 315 -20.26 9.80 14.03
N ARG A 316 -21.50 9.90 14.51
CA ARG A 316 -22.68 9.91 13.62
C ARG A 316 -22.75 11.23 12.85
N HIS A 317 -22.56 12.34 13.52
CA HIS A 317 -22.53 13.66 12.90
C HIS A 317 -21.44 13.73 11.83
N ILE A 318 -20.22 13.28 12.16
CA ILE A 318 -19.08 13.28 11.25
C ILE A 318 -19.33 12.34 10.04
N THR A 319 -20.01 11.22 10.25
CA THR A 319 -20.38 10.32 9.15
C THR A 319 -21.42 10.97 8.22
N THR A 320 -22.38 11.70 8.79
CA THR A 320 -23.38 12.45 8.00
C THR A 320 -22.72 13.56 7.17
N LEU A 321 -21.76 14.29 7.73
CA LEU A 321 -20.98 15.29 6.99
C LEU A 321 -20.21 14.67 5.79
N ALA A 322 -19.83 13.42 5.88
CA ALA A 322 -19.05 12.73 4.85
C ALA A 322 -19.91 12.09 3.73
N GLU A 323 -21.24 12.08 3.85
CA GLU A 323 -22.12 11.48 2.83
C GLU A 323 -21.95 12.09 1.42
N PRO A 324 -21.76 13.42 1.23
CA PRO A 324 -21.51 14.02 -0.08
C PRO A 324 -20.20 13.56 -0.76
N TRP A 325 -19.28 12.92 -0.03
CA TRP A 325 -17.98 12.48 -0.54
C TRP A 325 -17.96 10.99 -0.92
N ARG A 326 -19.07 10.29 -0.78
CA ARG A 326 -19.21 8.91 -1.29
C ARG A 326 -19.10 8.88 -2.81
N PRO A 327 -18.51 7.83 -3.36
CA PRO A 327 -17.88 6.67 -2.73
C PRO A 327 -16.36 6.87 -2.47
N TRP A 328 -15.89 8.14 -2.42
CA TRP A 328 -14.47 8.52 -2.35
C TRP A 328 -14.05 9.08 -1.00
N ARG A 329 -14.71 8.66 0.10
CA ARG A 329 -14.44 9.18 1.44
C ARG A 329 -12.98 8.94 1.90
N ALA A 330 -12.35 7.84 1.50
CA ALA A 330 -10.95 7.58 1.79
C ALA A 330 -10.01 8.63 1.16
N TYR A 331 -10.33 9.12 -0.04
CA TYR A 331 -9.57 10.21 -0.68
C TYR A 331 -9.81 11.55 0.06
N ALA A 332 -11.03 11.77 0.55
CA ALA A 332 -11.33 12.92 1.41
C ALA A 332 -10.48 12.87 2.70
N VAL A 333 -10.33 11.71 3.34
CA VAL A 333 -9.44 11.52 4.49
C VAL A 333 -8.01 11.96 4.18
N ILE A 334 -7.45 11.49 3.05
CA ILE A 334 -6.07 11.83 2.67
C ILE A 334 -5.90 13.33 2.42
N ARG A 335 -6.90 13.98 1.80
CA ARG A 335 -6.89 15.44 1.58
C ARG A 335 -6.91 16.20 2.90
N LEU A 336 -7.82 15.85 3.79
CA LEU A 336 -7.96 16.47 5.10
C LEU A 336 -6.70 16.28 5.95
N TRP A 337 -6.10 15.10 5.95
CA TRP A 337 -4.82 14.87 6.65
C TRP A 337 -3.67 15.68 6.02
N HIS A 338 -3.64 15.76 4.67
CA HIS A 338 -2.60 16.54 3.99
C HIS A 338 -2.69 18.02 4.35
N ASP A 339 -3.88 18.60 4.36
CA ASP A 339 -4.12 20.00 4.71
C ASP A 339 -3.73 20.28 6.17
N LEU A 340 -4.08 19.39 7.10
CA LEU A 340 -3.68 19.48 8.50
C LEU A 340 -2.16 19.40 8.70
N GLU A 341 -1.46 18.56 7.93
CA GLU A 341 0.00 18.38 8.02
C GLU A 341 0.79 19.52 7.33
N ASN A 342 0.15 20.29 6.43
CA ASN A 342 0.75 21.36 5.64
C ASN A 342 -0.22 22.57 5.58
N PRO A 343 -0.47 23.25 6.72
CA PRO A 343 -1.35 24.40 6.73
C PRO A 343 -0.78 25.51 5.82
N THR A 344 -1.63 26.04 4.94
CA THR A 344 -1.30 27.17 4.02
C THR A 344 -1.19 28.49 4.76
#